data_bd66ef5f039829bc4b0424fd8f7ef40e
#
_entry.id   bd66ef5f039829bc4b0424fd8f7ef40e
#
_cell.length_a   1.000
_cell.length_b   1.000
_cell.length_c   1.000
_cell.angle_alpha   90.00
_cell.angle_beta   90.00
_cell.angle_gamma   90.00
#
_symmetry.space_group_name_H-M   'P 1'
#
loop_
_entity.id
_entity.type
_entity.pdbx_description
1 polymer ?
#
loop_
_entity_poly.entity_id
_entity_poly.type
_entity_poly.pdbx_seq_one_letter_code
_entity_poly.pdbx_strand_id
1 'polypeptide(L)'
;MFKSVRLVVAAVAVALSGFAMAAQQPAPNYLPASAATTFENAPAIVEGASGKNVKSTIYVFMDPNCIFCHYAWKAFQPYEAAGLQVHWIPMGFLKPDSPGKAAALLQAQDGPALMRELETKFSEKDESGGIKPLASVPSATQTKLNGNIKVFQDLGFDGTPTIIYMTSGGRWADISGLPPLSSLPGMLNLPEQPIADPSLQRFR
;
A
#
# COMPACT_ATOMS: atom_id res chain seq x y z
N MET A 1 18.56 80.50 19.09
CA MET A 1 19.36 79.34 18.58
C MET A 1 18.73 78.04 19.14
N PHE A 2 17.82 77.43 18.40
CA PHE A 2 17.19 76.12 18.79
C PHE A 2 17.85 75.05 18.01
N LYS A 3 18.55 74.09 18.65
CA LYS A 3 19.13 72.89 18.06
C LYS A 3 18.06 71.76 18.03
N SER A 4 17.63 71.39 16.84
CA SER A 4 16.72 70.28 16.65
C SER A 4 17.50 68.99 16.81
N VAL A 5 17.11 68.15 17.77
CA VAL A 5 17.59 66.76 17.92
C VAL A 5 16.72 65.90 17.07
N ARG A 6 17.29 65.23 16.03
CA ARG A 6 16.64 64.21 15.23
C ARG A 6 16.80 62.84 15.90
N LEU A 7 15.68 62.30 16.37
CA LEU A 7 15.61 60.95 16.90
C LEU A 7 15.56 59.96 15.72
N VAL A 8 16.58 59.15 15.57
CA VAL A 8 16.60 58.04 14.59
C VAL A 8 16.04 56.81 15.29
N VAL A 9 14.82 56.39 14.91
CA VAL A 9 14.22 55.12 15.36
C VAL A 9 14.67 54.04 14.40
N ALA A 10 15.57 53.17 14.86
CA ALA A 10 15.96 51.97 14.13
C ALA A 10 14.90 50.87 14.36
N ALA A 11 14.16 50.54 13.32
CA ALA A 11 13.22 49.42 13.34
C ALA A 11 14.01 48.12 13.20
N VAL A 12 14.07 47.31 14.25
CA VAL A 12 14.61 45.95 14.20
C VAL A 12 13.51 45.03 13.67
N ALA A 13 13.66 44.58 12.43
CA ALA A 13 12.81 43.56 11.85
C ALA A 13 13.27 42.16 12.36
N VAL A 14 12.52 41.59 13.29
CA VAL A 14 12.71 40.20 13.73
C VAL A 14 12.11 39.28 12.65
N ALA A 15 12.95 38.65 11.84
CA ALA A 15 12.55 37.60 10.92
C ALA A 15 12.23 36.33 11.73
N LEU A 16 10.95 36.05 11.91
CA LEU A 16 10.45 34.73 12.41
C LEU A 16 10.68 33.70 11.32
N SER A 17 11.81 33.01 11.40
CA SER A 17 12.06 31.79 10.61
C SER A 17 11.15 30.70 11.13
N GLY A 18 9.99 30.51 10.48
CA GLY A 18 9.11 29.37 10.74
C GLY A 18 9.82 28.07 10.34
N PHE A 19 10.34 27.34 11.30
CA PHE A 19 10.73 25.95 11.10
C PHE A 19 9.44 25.16 10.86
N ALA A 20 9.15 24.83 9.62
CA ALA A 20 8.16 23.80 9.29
C ALA A 20 8.68 22.47 9.87
N MET A 21 8.09 22.00 10.96
CA MET A 21 8.30 20.63 11.42
C MET A 21 7.73 19.70 10.34
N ALA A 22 8.61 19.19 9.49
CA ALA A 22 8.25 18.06 8.65
C ALA A 22 7.84 16.92 9.61
N ALA A 23 6.59 16.45 9.45
CA ALA A 23 6.11 15.28 10.19
C ALA A 23 7.09 14.13 9.91
N GLN A 24 7.77 13.68 10.96
CA GLN A 24 8.75 12.60 10.84
C GLN A 24 8.00 11.32 10.51
N GLN A 25 8.19 10.81 9.30
CA GLN A 25 7.68 9.49 8.92
C GLN A 25 8.31 8.45 9.85
N PRO A 26 7.55 7.46 10.33
CA PRO A 26 8.14 6.36 11.10
C PRO A 26 9.28 5.71 10.30
N ALA A 27 10.34 5.33 10.99
CA ALA A 27 11.47 4.68 10.37
C ALA A 27 11.00 3.38 9.68
N PRO A 28 11.50 3.08 8.45
CA PRO A 28 11.12 1.85 7.76
C PRO A 28 11.47 0.61 8.58
N ASN A 29 10.57 -0.35 8.65
CA ASN A 29 10.85 -1.68 9.19
C ASN A 29 11.58 -2.48 8.12
N TYR A 30 12.89 -2.67 8.26
CA TYR A 30 13.71 -3.30 7.25
C TYR A 30 13.63 -4.82 7.31
N LEU A 31 13.37 -5.44 6.17
CA LEU A 31 13.42 -6.89 6.02
C LEU A 31 14.86 -7.38 5.76
N PRO A 32 15.21 -8.59 6.23
CA PRO A 32 16.48 -9.22 5.86
C PRO A 32 16.51 -9.49 4.35
N ALA A 33 17.68 -9.38 3.72
CA ALA A 33 17.84 -9.61 2.28
C ALA A 33 17.34 -10.99 1.83
N SER A 34 17.48 -12.01 2.70
CA SER A 34 16.98 -13.36 2.45
C SER A 34 15.46 -13.48 2.36
N ALA A 35 14.70 -12.50 2.87
CA ALA A 35 13.24 -12.50 2.78
C ALA A 35 12.73 -12.31 1.35
N ALA A 36 13.50 -11.65 0.47
CA ALA A 36 13.09 -11.33 -0.90
C ALA A 36 12.62 -12.57 -1.66
N THR A 37 13.38 -13.65 -1.62
CA THR A 37 13.04 -14.89 -2.33
C THR A 37 11.74 -15.55 -1.86
N THR A 38 11.26 -15.24 -0.66
CA THR A 38 10.01 -15.80 -0.12
C THR A 38 8.77 -15.09 -0.66
N PHE A 39 8.72 -13.75 -0.56
CA PHE A 39 7.57 -12.99 -1.01
C PHE A 39 7.56 -12.75 -2.53
N GLU A 40 8.72 -12.66 -3.20
CA GLU A 40 8.80 -12.53 -4.66
C GLU A 40 8.26 -13.78 -5.39
N ASN A 41 8.37 -14.96 -4.78
CA ASN A 41 7.84 -16.22 -5.33
C ASN A 41 6.45 -16.59 -4.77
N ALA A 42 5.87 -15.78 -3.91
CA ALA A 42 4.54 -16.02 -3.36
C ALA A 42 3.48 -15.97 -4.47
N PRO A 43 2.53 -16.90 -4.53
CA PRO A 43 1.40 -16.84 -5.44
C PRO A 43 0.64 -15.52 -5.29
N ALA A 44 0.55 -14.74 -6.38
CA ALA A 44 0.00 -13.40 -6.37
C ALA A 44 -0.83 -13.10 -7.62
N ILE A 45 -1.70 -12.09 -7.54
CA ILE A 45 -2.30 -11.40 -8.66
C ILE A 45 -1.44 -10.18 -8.96
N VAL A 46 -1.02 -9.99 -10.21
CA VAL A 46 -0.16 -8.87 -10.60
C VAL A 46 -0.96 -7.85 -11.38
N GLU A 47 -1.09 -6.63 -10.84
CA GLU A 47 -1.76 -5.50 -11.48
C GLU A 47 -0.78 -4.37 -11.80
N GLY A 48 -1.23 -3.43 -12.64
CA GLY A 48 -0.52 -2.21 -12.97
C GLY A 48 0.49 -2.34 -14.11
N ALA A 49 1.62 -1.66 -13.98
CA ALA A 49 2.63 -1.60 -15.04
C ALA A 49 3.23 -2.97 -15.36
N SER A 50 3.61 -3.18 -16.60
CA SER A 50 4.22 -4.42 -17.06
C SER A 50 5.41 -4.21 -17.99
N GLY A 51 6.31 -5.18 -18.05
CA GLY A 51 7.50 -5.15 -18.91
C GLY A 51 8.38 -3.92 -18.66
N LYS A 52 8.78 -3.22 -19.71
CA LYS A 52 9.66 -2.04 -19.62
C LYS A 52 9.02 -0.80 -18.97
N ASN A 53 7.70 -0.83 -18.74
CA ASN A 53 7.00 0.29 -18.12
C ASN A 53 7.03 0.21 -16.58
N VAL A 54 7.46 -0.91 -16.01
CA VAL A 54 7.62 -1.06 -14.55
C VAL A 54 8.77 -0.18 -14.08
N LYS A 55 8.46 0.73 -13.16
CA LYS A 55 9.43 1.62 -12.50
C LYS A 55 9.54 1.33 -11.02
N SER A 56 8.48 0.78 -10.44
CA SER A 56 8.41 0.39 -9.03
C SER A 56 7.58 -0.86 -8.87
N THR A 57 7.97 -1.73 -7.94
CA THR A 57 7.23 -2.95 -7.62
C THR A 57 7.01 -3.02 -6.12
N ILE A 58 5.79 -3.38 -5.72
CA ILE A 58 5.44 -3.64 -4.33
C ILE A 58 4.74 -5.00 -4.21
N TYR A 59 4.82 -5.59 -3.02
CA TYR A 59 4.14 -6.84 -2.66
C TYR A 59 3.19 -6.56 -1.52
N VAL A 60 1.94 -6.97 -1.64
CA VAL A 60 0.89 -6.64 -0.69
C VAL A 60 0.20 -7.91 -0.21
N PHE A 61 0.46 -8.31 1.02
CA PHE A 61 -0.32 -9.36 1.68
C PHE A 61 -1.71 -8.82 2.00
N MET A 62 -2.74 -9.50 1.50
CA MET A 62 -4.11 -9.00 1.58
C MET A 62 -5.11 -10.11 1.91
N ASP A 63 -6.25 -9.71 2.47
CA ASP A 63 -7.43 -10.55 2.58
C ASP A 63 -8.56 -9.96 1.72
N PRO A 64 -9.30 -10.76 0.95
CA PRO A 64 -10.36 -10.26 0.07
C PRO A 64 -11.50 -9.50 0.77
N ASN A 65 -11.60 -9.60 2.08
CA ASN A 65 -12.61 -8.90 2.88
C ASN A 65 -12.01 -7.79 3.77
N CYS A 66 -10.74 -7.45 3.56
CA CYS A 66 -10.08 -6.43 4.34
C CYS A 66 -10.38 -5.03 3.80
N ILE A 67 -11.07 -4.20 4.59
CA ILE A 67 -11.42 -2.82 4.19
C ILE A 67 -10.16 -1.94 3.98
N PHE A 68 -9.09 -2.14 4.76
CA PHE A 68 -7.85 -1.38 4.56
C PHE A 68 -7.09 -1.83 3.32
N CYS A 69 -7.24 -3.11 2.89
CA CYS A 69 -6.74 -3.59 1.60
C CYS A 69 -7.48 -2.91 0.44
N HIS A 70 -8.81 -2.75 0.58
CA HIS A 70 -9.63 -2.01 -0.36
C HIS A 70 -9.16 -0.55 -0.51
N TYR A 71 -8.90 0.15 0.60
CA TYR A 71 -8.37 1.52 0.53
C TYR A 71 -6.96 1.57 -0.07
N ALA A 72 -6.10 0.58 0.20
CA ALA A 72 -4.78 0.48 -0.41
C ALA A 72 -4.89 0.28 -1.93
N TRP A 73 -5.80 -0.60 -2.38
CA TRP A 73 -6.07 -0.80 -3.81
C TRP A 73 -6.48 0.51 -4.49
N LYS A 74 -7.43 1.24 -3.93
CA LYS A 74 -7.86 2.56 -4.45
C LYS A 74 -6.71 3.57 -4.50
N ALA A 75 -5.87 3.60 -3.46
CA ALA A 75 -4.75 4.54 -3.37
C ALA A 75 -3.66 4.25 -4.40
N PHE A 76 -3.47 2.99 -4.81
CA PHE A 76 -2.43 2.61 -5.76
C PHE A 76 -2.86 2.76 -7.22
N GLN A 77 -4.16 2.77 -7.54
CA GLN A 77 -4.65 2.86 -8.93
C GLN A 77 -4.01 4.02 -9.75
N PRO A 78 -3.91 5.27 -9.22
CA PRO A 78 -3.26 6.34 -9.98
C PRO A 78 -1.76 6.10 -10.24
N TYR A 79 -1.08 5.35 -9.35
CA TYR A 79 0.33 5.05 -9.48
C TYR A 79 0.63 3.95 -10.49
N GLU A 80 -0.31 3.06 -10.76
CA GLU A 80 -0.15 2.00 -11.77
C GLU A 80 0.12 2.60 -13.15
N ALA A 81 -0.61 3.64 -13.52
CA ALA A 81 -0.37 4.37 -14.77
C ALA A 81 0.99 5.10 -14.78
N ALA A 82 1.53 5.46 -13.62
CA ALA A 82 2.83 6.09 -13.45
C ALA A 82 4.01 5.11 -13.47
N GLY A 83 3.74 3.80 -13.44
CA GLY A 83 4.75 2.74 -13.51
C GLY A 83 4.82 1.83 -12.29
N LEU A 84 3.82 1.86 -11.40
CA LEU A 84 3.72 0.91 -10.29
C LEU A 84 3.23 -0.46 -10.78
N GLN A 85 3.92 -1.51 -10.34
CA GLN A 85 3.43 -2.88 -10.41
C GLN A 85 3.13 -3.36 -8.99
N VAL A 86 1.93 -3.92 -8.79
CA VAL A 86 1.49 -4.44 -7.50
C VAL A 86 1.31 -5.94 -7.58
N HIS A 87 1.98 -6.68 -6.71
CA HIS A 87 1.77 -8.11 -6.49
C HIS A 87 0.86 -8.30 -5.28
N TRP A 88 -0.42 -8.53 -5.53
CA TRP A 88 -1.39 -8.82 -4.48
C TRP A 88 -1.28 -10.29 -4.07
N ILE A 89 -0.82 -10.54 -2.85
CA ILE A 89 -0.61 -11.88 -2.28
C ILE A 89 -1.82 -12.21 -1.40
N PRO A 90 -2.82 -12.95 -1.93
CA PRO A 90 -4.03 -13.23 -1.19
C PRO A 90 -3.78 -14.29 -0.12
N MET A 91 -4.42 -14.08 1.03
CA MET A 91 -4.45 -15.03 2.13
C MET A 91 -5.87 -15.57 2.31
N GLY A 92 -6.63 -15.25 3.28
CA GLY A 92 -8.01 -15.69 3.44
C GLY A 92 -8.28 -16.20 4.85
N PHE A 93 -8.31 -15.27 5.81
CA PHE A 93 -8.48 -15.63 7.21
C PHE A 93 -9.42 -14.68 7.98
N LEU A 94 -9.80 -13.52 7.43
CA LEU A 94 -10.59 -12.54 8.17
C LEU A 94 -12.06 -12.95 8.34
N LYS A 95 -12.65 -13.58 7.33
CA LYS A 95 -14.07 -13.99 7.33
C LYS A 95 -14.25 -15.41 6.83
N PRO A 96 -15.37 -16.07 7.12
CA PRO A 96 -15.61 -17.46 6.70
C PRO A 96 -15.52 -17.68 5.19
N ASP A 97 -15.81 -16.66 4.37
CA ASP A 97 -15.75 -16.72 2.91
C ASP A 97 -14.42 -16.21 2.33
N SER A 98 -13.53 -15.66 3.16
CA SER A 98 -12.21 -15.18 2.73
C SER A 98 -11.38 -16.26 2.03
N PRO A 99 -11.26 -17.50 2.52
CA PRO A 99 -10.49 -18.54 1.82
C PRO A 99 -11.03 -18.84 0.42
N GLY A 100 -12.36 -18.89 0.27
CA GLY A 100 -13.00 -19.14 -1.02
C GLY A 100 -12.80 -18.00 -2.02
N LYS A 101 -12.82 -16.74 -1.57
CA LYS A 101 -12.54 -15.55 -2.41
C LYS A 101 -11.07 -15.49 -2.79
N ALA A 102 -10.16 -15.72 -1.85
CA ALA A 102 -8.72 -15.77 -2.11
C ALA A 102 -8.36 -16.87 -3.12
N ALA A 103 -9.01 -18.04 -2.99
CA ALA A 103 -8.86 -19.12 -3.95
C ALA A 103 -9.40 -18.77 -5.35
N ALA A 104 -10.54 -18.06 -5.41
CA ALA A 104 -11.10 -17.61 -6.68
C ALA A 104 -10.11 -16.68 -7.42
N LEU A 105 -9.48 -15.76 -6.72
CA LEU A 105 -8.46 -14.86 -7.27
C LEU A 105 -7.27 -15.64 -7.84
N LEU A 106 -6.73 -16.62 -7.09
CA LEU A 106 -5.58 -17.42 -7.53
C LEU A 106 -5.88 -18.40 -8.67
N GLN A 107 -7.17 -18.70 -8.93
CA GLN A 107 -7.58 -19.61 -10.00
C GLN A 107 -8.15 -18.91 -11.23
N ALA A 108 -8.36 -17.60 -11.15
CA ALA A 108 -8.92 -16.83 -12.25
C ALA A 108 -7.99 -16.92 -13.49
N GLN A 109 -8.58 -17.10 -14.67
CA GLN A 109 -7.84 -16.97 -15.94
C GLN A 109 -7.31 -15.56 -16.15
N ASP A 110 -8.08 -14.56 -15.69
CA ASP A 110 -7.71 -13.15 -15.65
C ASP A 110 -7.81 -12.68 -14.19
N GLY A 111 -6.72 -12.88 -13.46
CA GLY A 111 -6.61 -12.48 -12.06
C GLY A 111 -6.83 -10.98 -11.85
N PRO A 112 -6.18 -10.10 -12.64
CA PRO A 112 -6.40 -8.66 -12.58
C PRO A 112 -7.86 -8.24 -12.81
N ALA A 113 -8.56 -8.83 -13.76
CA ALA A 113 -9.99 -8.53 -13.97
C ALA A 113 -10.84 -8.93 -12.78
N LEU A 114 -10.59 -10.10 -12.18
CA LEU A 114 -11.32 -10.56 -11.00
C LEU A 114 -10.97 -9.73 -9.75
N MET A 115 -9.71 -9.30 -9.60
CA MET A 115 -9.29 -8.39 -8.54
C MET A 115 -10.00 -7.05 -8.65
N ARG A 116 -10.07 -6.50 -9.85
CA ARG A 116 -10.83 -5.26 -10.11
C ARG A 116 -12.33 -5.44 -9.80
N GLU A 117 -12.93 -6.58 -10.12
CA GLU A 117 -14.31 -6.88 -9.76
C GLU A 117 -14.49 -6.93 -8.25
N LEU A 118 -13.61 -7.64 -7.53
CA LEU A 118 -13.61 -7.72 -6.07
C LEU A 118 -13.63 -6.34 -5.44
N GLU A 119 -12.77 -5.44 -5.94
CA GLU A 119 -12.55 -4.13 -5.35
C GLU A 119 -13.60 -3.09 -5.78
N THR A 120 -14.01 -3.08 -7.05
CA THR A 120 -15.04 -2.14 -7.53
C THR A 120 -16.44 -2.43 -6.98
N LYS A 121 -16.70 -3.67 -6.59
CA LYS A 121 -17.94 -4.11 -5.95
C LYS A 121 -17.81 -4.34 -4.44
N PHE A 122 -16.73 -3.86 -3.83
CA PHE A 122 -16.50 -4.01 -2.39
C PHE A 122 -17.59 -3.29 -1.59
N SER A 123 -18.18 -3.98 -0.62
CA SER A 123 -19.12 -3.38 0.34
C SER A 123 -18.36 -2.87 1.55
N GLU A 124 -18.13 -1.56 1.63
CA GLU A 124 -17.49 -0.95 2.81
C GLU A 124 -18.32 -1.16 4.08
N LYS A 125 -19.66 -1.15 3.95
CA LYS A 125 -20.58 -1.39 5.08
C LYS A 125 -20.43 -2.78 5.68
N ASP A 126 -20.33 -3.78 4.82
CA ASP A 126 -20.25 -5.18 5.23
C ASP A 126 -18.80 -5.67 5.29
N GLU A 127 -17.84 -4.80 4.95
CA GLU A 127 -16.42 -5.12 4.78
C GLU A 127 -16.24 -6.42 3.99
N SER A 128 -16.77 -6.44 2.77
CA SER A 128 -16.84 -7.65 1.97
C SER A 128 -16.48 -7.40 0.52
N GLY A 129 -15.47 -8.09 0.03
CA GLY A 129 -15.08 -8.06 -1.39
C GLY A 129 -16.19 -8.57 -2.31
N GLY A 130 -16.35 -7.90 -3.47
CA GLY A 130 -17.51 -8.02 -4.34
C GLY A 130 -17.57 -9.26 -5.24
N ILE A 131 -16.76 -10.29 -4.99
CA ILE A 131 -16.78 -11.54 -5.76
C ILE A 131 -17.38 -12.71 -4.95
N LYS A 132 -17.83 -13.73 -5.67
CA LYS A 132 -18.32 -14.95 -5.01
C LYS A 132 -17.15 -15.85 -4.59
N PRO A 133 -17.19 -16.43 -3.37
CA PRO A 133 -16.21 -17.41 -2.96
C PRO A 133 -16.38 -18.71 -3.76
N LEU A 134 -15.30 -19.46 -3.98
CA LEU A 134 -15.40 -20.85 -4.41
C LEU A 134 -16.09 -21.65 -3.29
N ALA A 135 -17.07 -22.47 -3.67
CA ALA A 135 -17.77 -23.35 -2.73
C ALA A 135 -16.84 -24.43 -2.14
N SER A 136 -15.81 -24.81 -2.89
CA SER A 136 -14.78 -25.75 -2.46
C SER A 136 -13.43 -25.26 -2.99
N VAL A 137 -12.44 -25.19 -2.11
CA VAL A 137 -11.07 -24.80 -2.49
C VAL A 137 -10.29 -26.05 -2.87
N PRO A 138 -9.80 -26.15 -4.12
CA PRO A 138 -8.96 -27.27 -4.53
C PRO A 138 -7.69 -27.37 -3.69
N SER A 139 -7.23 -28.58 -3.39
CA SER A 139 -6.08 -28.81 -2.50
C SER A 139 -4.81 -28.09 -2.94
N ALA A 140 -4.53 -28.05 -4.24
CA ALA A 140 -3.37 -27.33 -4.78
C ALA A 140 -3.46 -25.82 -4.52
N THR A 141 -4.66 -25.22 -4.57
CA THR A 141 -4.87 -23.80 -4.26
C THR A 141 -4.80 -23.55 -2.76
N GLN A 142 -5.35 -24.46 -1.96
CA GLN A 142 -5.22 -24.37 -0.50
C GLN A 142 -3.74 -24.42 -0.08
N THR A 143 -2.92 -25.24 -0.73
CA THR A 143 -1.46 -25.26 -0.49
C THR A 143 -0.81 -23.91 -0.79
N LYS A 144 -1.21 -23.24 -1.89
CA LYS A 144 -0.71 -21.89 -2.23
C LYS A 144 -1.12 -20.87 -1.16
N LEU A 145 -2.39 -20.86 -0.75
CA LEU A 145 -2.87 -19.95 0.30
C LEU A 145 -2.17 -20.19 1.63
N ASN A 146 -1.99 -21.44 2.04
CA ASN A 146 -1.24 -21.79 3.24
C ASN A 146 0.22 -21.37 3.15
N GLY A 147 0.82 -21.46 1.95
CA GLY A 147 2.16 -20.93 1.67
C GLY A 147 2.24 -19.42 1.88
N ASN A 148 1.28 -18.68 1.35
CA ASN A 148 1.20 -17.22 1.55
C ASN A 148 1.08 -16.86 3.04
N ILE A 149 0.19 -17.54 3.76
CA ILE A 149 0.02 -17.35 5.20
C ILE A 149 1.30 -17.66 5.96
N LYS A 150 1.99 -18.75 5.57
CA LYS A 150 3.28 -19.12 6.19
C LYS A 150 4.34 -18.04 5.97
N VAL A 151 4.51 -17.52 4.76
CA VAL A 151 5.45 -16.44 4.47
C VAL A 151 5.12 -15.20 5.32
N PHE A 152 3.84 -14.82 5.41
CA PHE A 152 3.36 -13.73 6.25
C PHE A 152 3.76 -13.89 7.71
N GLN A 153 3.55 -15.09 8.27
CA GLN A 153 3.87 -15.43 9.66
C GLN A 153 5.39 -15.48 9.91
N ASP A 154 6.14 -16.12 9.00
CA ASP A 154 7.60 -16.26 9.12
C ASP A 154 8.31 -14.89 9.08
N LEU A 155 7.73 -13.91 8.39
CA LEU A 155 8.23 -12.53 8.34
C LEU A 155 7.77 -11.68 9.55
N GLY A 156 6.94 -12.25 10.44
CA GLY A 156 6.48 -11.58 11.66
C GLY A 156 5.39 -10.54 11.42
N PHE A 157 4.66 -10.62 10.29
CA PHE A 157 3.57 -9.68 9.99
C PHE A 157 2.33 -10.06 10.80
N ASP A 158 1.51 -9.06 11.16
CA ASP A 158 0.38 -9.20 12.06
C ASP A 158 -0.94 -8.61 11.54
N GLY A 159 -0.93 -7.90 10.40
CA GLY A 159 -2.11 -7.25 9.86
C GLY A 159 -2.14 -7.12 8.34
N THR A 160 -3.33 -6.88 7.79
CA THR A 160 -3.52 -6.62 6.36
C THR A 160 -4.11 -5.23 6.12
N PRO A 161 -3.68 -4.53 5.04
CA PRO A 161 -2.60 -4.93 4.17
C PRO A 161 -1.24 -4.85 4.89
N THR A 162 -0.30 -5.75 4.58
CA THR A 162 1.13 -5.50 4.81
C THR A 162 1.76 -5.26 3.45
N ILE A 163 2.40 -4.11 3.31
CA ILE A 163 2.97 -3.62 2.04
C ILE A 163 4.49 -3.71 2.15
N ILE A 164 5.10 -4.52 1.27
CA ILE A 164 6.55 -4.61 1.13
C ILE A 164 6.97 -3.76 -0.06
N TYR A 165 7.95 -2.91 0.14
CA TYR A 165 8.44 -1.98 -0.87
C TYR A 165 9.97 -1.83 -0.82
N MET A 166 10.56 -1.43 -1.95
CA MET A 166 11.98 -1.13 -2.05
C MET A 166 12.21 0.34 -1.67
N THR A 167 12.98 0.58 -0.62
CA THR A 167 13.37 1.94 -0.25
C THR A 167 14.33 2.54 -1.29
N SER A 168 14.46 3.86 -1.32
CA SER A 168 15.44 4.55 -2.18
C SER A 168 16.89 4.14 -1.89
N GLY A 169 17.15 3.59 -0.71
CA GLY A 169 18.45 3.03 -0.31
C GLY A 169 18.68 1.58 -0.79
N GLY A 170 17.80 1.00 -1.61
CA GLY A 170 17.94 -0.35 -2.16
C GLY A 170 17.74 -1.48 -1.14
N ARG A 171 16.97 -1.23 -0.08
CA ARG A 171 16.61 -2.24 0.94
C ARG A 171 15.12 -2.46 0.96
N TRP A 172 14.71 -3.72 1.09
CA TRP A 172 13.32 -4.06 1.33
C TRP A 172 12.88 -3.62 2.72
N ALA A 173 11.70 -3.04 2.78
CA ALA A 173 11.04 -2.66 4.03
C ALA A 173 9.55 -2.97 3.94
N ASP A 174 8.89 -3.06 5.08
CA ASP A 174 7.46 -3.25 5.15
C ASP A 174 6.76 -2.14 5.94
N ILE A 175 5.48 -2.03 5.72
CA ILE A 175 4.56 -1.23 6.52
C ILE A 175 3.22 -1.97 6.64
N SER A 176 2.66 -1.99 7.85
CA SER A 176 1.32 -2.52 8.11
C SER A 176 0.27 -1.42 7.92
N GLY A 177 -0.83 -1.76 7.23
CA GLY A 177 -1.90 -0.82 6.89
C GLY A 177 -1.59 0.09 5.69
N LEU A 178 -2.55 0.95 5.34
CA LEU A 178 -2.34 2.00 4.34
C LEU A 178 -1.66 3.20 5.03
N PRO A 179 -0.44 3.60 4.61
CA PRO A 179 0.22 4.76 5.18
C PRO A 179 -0.47 6.07 4.76
N PRO A 180 -0.12 7.22 5.38
CA PRO A 180 -0.58 8.52 4.91
C PRO A 180 -0.32 8.69 3.42
N LEU A 181 -1.30 9.20 2.67
CA LEU A 181 -1.19 9.36 1.21
C LEU A 181 0.02 10.22 0.80
N SER A 182 0.38 11.19 1.62
CA SER A 182 1.56 12.05 1.42
C SER A 182 2.89 11.29 1.43
N SER A 183 2.93 10.08 2.00
CA SER A 183 4.13 9.25 2.03
C SER A 183 4.26 8.32 0.82
N LEU A 184 3.18 8.10 0.06
CA LEU A 184 3.17 7.20 -1.09
C LEU A 184 4.22 7.53 -2.15
N PRO A 185 4.44 8.80 -2.57
CA PRO A 185 5.46 9.10 -3.57
C PRO A 185 6.85 8.62 -3.17
N GLY A 186 7.24 8.88 -1.91
CA GLY A 186 8.54 8.46 -1.38
C GLY A 186 8.65 6.94 -1.20
N MET A 187 7.59 6.31 -0.70
CA MET A 187 7.53 4.85 -0.53
C MET A 187 7.59 4.11 -1.86
N LEU A 188 6.86 4.60 -2.86
CA LEU A 188 6.75 3.98 -4.18
C LEU A 188 7.91 4.37 -5.12
N ASN A 189 8.75 5.33 -4.76
CA ASN A 189 9.76 5.94 -5.63
C ASN A 189 9.15 6.44 -6.97
N LEU A 190 7.93 7.01 -6.92
CA LEU A 190 7.19 7.54 -8.06
C LEU A 190 6.75 8.97 -7.79
N PRO A 191 6.54 9.79 -8.83
CA PRO A 191 5.97 11.13 -8.67
C PRO A 191 4.60 11.06 -7.99
N GLU A 192 4.28 12.09 -7.21
CA GLU A 192 2.95 12.23 -6.60
C GLU A 192 1.84 12.13 -7.66
N GLN A 193 0.80 11.40 -7.33
CA GLN A 193 -0.38 11.22 -8.19
C GLN A 193 -1.62 11.82 -7.53
N PRO A 194 -2.54 12.39 -8.31
CA PRO A 194 -3.78 12.91 -7.77
C PRO A 194 -4.67 11.76 -7.29
N ILE A 195 -5.03 11.79 -6.01
CA ILE A 195 -5.96 10.84 -5.39
C ILE A 195 -7.24 11.61 -5.06
N ALA A 196 -8.27 11.43 -5.88
CA ALA A 196 -9.54 12.16 -5.77
C ALA A 196 -10.61 11.42 -4.97
N ASP A 197 -10.43 10.14 -4.65
CA ASP A 197 -11.45 9.33 -3.97
C ASP A 197 -11.75 9.91 -2.56
N PRO A 198 -13.04 10.28 -2.29
CA PRO A 198 -13.41 10.87 -1.00
C PRO A 198 -13.18 9.93 0.19
N SER A 199 -13.30 8.62 0.02
CA SER A 199 -13.10 7.64 1.09
C SER A 199 -11.66 7.62 1.61
N LEU A 200 -10.71 8.12 0.82
CA LEU A 200 -9.29 8.18 1.15
C LEU A 200 -8.87 9.48 1.87
N GLN A 201 -9.77 10.46 2.03
CA GLN A 201 -9.43 11.74 2.67
C GLN A 201 -8.92 11.59 4.10
N ARG A 202 -9.38 10.58 4.83
CA ARG A 202 -8.93 10.27 6.20
C ARG A 202 -7.48 9.79 6.30
N PHE A 203 -6.83 9.48 5.17
CA PHE A 203 -5.42 9.08 5.09
C PHE A 203 -4.51 10.23 4.60
N ARG A 204 -5.02 11.45 4.50
CA ARG A 204 -4.26 12.66 4.14
C ARG A 204 -3.51 13.25 5.32
#